data_26e1b14685654c98c0dc2de4487a0ea7
#
_entry.id   26e1b14685654c98c0dc2de4487a0ea7
#
_cell.length_a   1.000
_cell.length_b   1.000
_cell.length_c   1.000
_cell.angle_alpha   90.00
_cell.angle_beta   90.00
_cell.angle_gamma   90.00
#
_symmetry.space_group_name_H-M   'P 1'
#
loop_
_entity.id
_entity.type
_entity.pdbx_description
1 polymer ?
#
loop_
_entity_poly.entity_id
_entity_poly.type
_entity_poly.pdbx_seq_one_letter_code
_entity_poly.pdbx_strand_id
1 'polypeptide(L)'
;MKSYERFISKQEIEKIHEYSLKILSEIGMRFEHEGALEVFKKHGARVEGQTVFIDEKMVTETLKYAQRSFTVKSCKGDLEIGSGKQYNGAIGGNVYCHYPDGVIRKMSNEDTLNQFKLEDTSDMLDFGTINYFQDYSKGFTVDQKIFSNIALILRTGINRFS
;
A
#
# COMPACT_ATOMS: atom_id res chain seq x y z
N MET A 1 -0.52 9.13 -25.05
CA MET A 1 -0.58 10.19 -24.04
C MET A 1 -0.90 9.52 -22.70
N LYS A 2 -0.05 9.67 -21.69
CA LYS A 2 -0.32 9.11 -20.38
C LYS A 2 -1.49 9.83 -19.75
N SER A 3 -2.38 9.13 -19.02
CA SER A 3 -3.65 9.70 -18.52
C SER A 3 -3.47 10.94 -17.64
N TYR A 4 -2.38 11.02 -16.89
CA TYR A 4 -2.09 12.15 -16.01
C TYR A 4 -1.63 13.42 -16.75
N GLU A 5 -1.10 13.32 -17.98
CA GLU A 5 -0.67 14.49 -18.78
C GLU A 5 -1.80 15.45 -19.12
N ARG A 6 -3.05 15.03 -18.89
CA ARG A 6 -4.26 15.88 -19.00
C ARG A 6 -4.42 16.84 -17.83
N PHE A 7 -3.80 16.57 -16.68
CA PHE A 7 -4.02 17.29 -15.43
C PHE A 7 -2.73 17.93 -14.89
N ILE A 8 -1.56 17.41 -15.25
CA ILE A 8 -0.28 17.87 -14.74
C ILE A 8 0.77 17.83 -15.85
N SER A 9 1.47 18.93 -16.04
CA SER A 9 2.56 19.04 -17.00
C SER A 9 3.84 18.34 -16.52
N LYS A 10 4.73 18.03 -17.44
CA LYS A 10 6.04 17.47 -17.12
C LYS A 10 6.85 18.39 -16.18
N GLN A 11 6.79 19.71 -16.40
CA GLN A 11 7.49 20.70 -15.56
C GLN A 11 6.95 20.70 -14.12
N GLU A 12 5.65 20.55 -13.93
CA GLU A 12 5.06 20.44 -12.59
C GLU A 12 5.48 19.14 -11.89
N ILE A 13 5.59 18.04 -12.62
CA ILE A 13 6.11 16.77 -12.07
C ILE A 13 7.57 16.93 -11.65
N GLU A 14 8.40 17.54 -12.47
CA GLU A 14 9.81 17.81 -12.15
C GLU A 14 9.94 18.70 -10.91
N LYS A 15 9.08 19.71 -10.79
CA LYS A 15 9.03 20.58 -9.61
C LYS A 15 8.59 19.86 -8.34
N ILE A 16 7.60 18.96 -8.45
CA ILE A 16 7.18 18.11 -7.31
C ILE A 16 8.35 17.22 -6.87
N HIS A 17 9.06 16.63 -7.82
CA HIS A 17 10.24 15.81 -7.52
C HIS A 17 11.33 16.62 -6.81
N GLU A 18 11.66 17.81 -7.30
CA GLU A 18 12.63 18.71 -6.67
C GLU A 18 12.26 19.04 -5.22
N TYR A 19 10.99 19.42 -4.96
CA TYR A 19 10.55 19.69 -3.60
C TYR A 19 10.53 18.44 -2.72
N SER A 20 10.22 17.28 -3.27
CA SER A 20 10.32 16.01 -2.53
C SER A 20 11.74 15.72 -2.06
N LEU A 21 12.73 15.95 -2.92
CA LEU A 21 14.15 15.82 -2.56
C LEU A 21 14.57 16.85 -1.49
N LYS A 22 14.10 18.09 -1.57
CA LYS A 22 14.35 19.10 -0.52
C LYS A 22 13.75 18.70 0.82
N ILE A 23 12.52 18.18 0.84
CA ILE A 23 11.90 17.68 2.07
C ILE A 23 12.74 16.56 2.68
N LEU A 24 13.16 15.59 1.88
CA LEU A 24 13.97 14.48 2.34
C LEU A 24 15.34 14.88 2.88
N SER A 25 16.00 15.90 2.25
CA SER A 25 17.36 16.30 2.60
C SER A 25 17.42 17.40 3.67
N GLU A 26 16.44 18.31 3.72
CA GLU A 26 16.47 19.48 4.61
C GLU A 26 15.61 19.31 5.85
N ILE A 27 14.41 18.71 5.72
CA ILE A 27 13.49 18.43 6.82
C ILE A 27 13.75 17.04 7.39
N GLY A 28 13.99 16.06 6.52
CA GLY A 28 14.21 14.66 6.87
C GLY A 28 12.92 13.89 7.19
N MET A 29 13.10 12.63 7.53
CA MET A 29 12.01 11.72 7.93
C MET A 29 12.29 11.11 9.29
N ARG A 30 11.26 11.02 10.14
CA ARG A 30 11.37 10.38 11.45
C ARG A 30 11.20 8.87 11.33
N PHE A 31 12.16 8.13 11.90
CA PHE A 31 12.14 6.68 12.05
C PHE A 31 12.24 6.31 13.53
N GLU A 32 11.28 5.55 14.03
CA GLU A 32 11.23 5.17 15.46
C GLU A 32 11.97 3.85 15.74
N HIS A 33 12.25 3.06 14.71
CA HIS A 33 12.91 1.76 14.85
C HIS A 33 14.44 1.92 14.78
N GLU A 34 15.15 1.57 15.84
CA GLU A 34 16.61 1.73 15.95
C GLU A 34 17.37 1.01 14.82
N GLY A 35 16.98 -0.22 14.49
CA GLY A 35 17.61 -0.98 13.41
C GLY A 35 17.48 -0.28 12.04
N ALA A 36 16.39 0.46 11.79
CA ALA A 36 16.27 1.27 10.58
C ALA A 36 17.26 2.44 10.59
N LEU A 37 17.41 3.11 11.74
CA LEU A 37 18.39 4.21 11.88
C LEU A 37 19.83 3.72 11.64
N GLU A 38 20.18 2.54 12.13
CA GLU A 38 21.49 1.93 11.88
C GLU A 38 21.73 1.61 10.41
N VAL A 39 20.73 1.10 9.71
CA VAL A 39 20.82 0.85 8.26
C VAL A 39 21.08 2.15 7.52
N PHE A 40 20.36 3.23 7.82
CA PHE A 40 20.59 4.53 7.20
C PHE A 40 22.00 5.07 7.49
N LYS A 41 22.46 5.01 8.75
CA LYS A 41 23.82 5.42 9.14
C LYS A 41 24.88 4.63 8.38
N LYS A 42 24.71 3.30 8.29
CA LYS A 42 25.63 2.41 7.57
C LYS A 42 25.74 2.78 6.09
N HIS A 43 24.69 3.29 5.49
CA HIS A 43 24.67 3.73 4.09
C HIS A 43 24.98 5.23 3.91
N GLY A 44 25.43 5.90 4.97
CA GLY A 44 25.93 7.26 4.89
C GLY A 44 24.92 8.37 5.01
N ALA A 45 23.68 8.06 5.39
CA ALA A 45 22.68 9.08 5.68
C ALA A 45 23.04 9.85 6.96
N ARG A 46 22.78 11.16 6.98
CA ARG A 46 22.84 11.97 8.18
C ARG A 46 21.65 11.62 9.08
N VAL A 47 21.92 11.27 10.33
CA VAL A 47 20.90 10.90 11.31
C VAL A 47 21.06 11.74 12.56
N GLU A 48 20.01 12.45 12.94
CA GLU A 48 19.94 13.30 14.14
C GLU A 48 18.78 12.83 15.02
N GLY A 49 19.12 12.16 16.13
CA GLY A 49 18.11 11.48 16.95
C GLY A 49 17.37 10.43 16.15
N GLN A 50 16.07 10.62 15.96
CA GLN A 50 15.21 9.74 15.14
C GLN A 50 14.98 10.29 13.73
N THR A 51 15.55 11.43 13.37
CA THR A 51 15.37 12.05 12.05
C THR A 51 16.53 11.66 11.12
N VAL A 52 16.17 11.12 9.98
CA VAL A 52 17.08 10.73 8.90
C VAL A 52 16.94 11.73 7.77
N PHE A 53 18.05 12.27 7.31
CA PHE A 53 18.15 13.18 6.17
C PHE A 53 18.69 12.39 4.98
N ILE A 54 17.89 12.31 3.93
CA ILE A 54 18.18 11.50 2.74
C ILE A 54 18.48 12.44 1.58
N ASP A 55 19.71 12.41 1.10
CA ASP A 55 20.14 13.25 0.00
C ASP A 55 19.71 12.71 -1.38
N GLU A 56 19.77 13.55 -2.40
CA GLU A 56 19.40 13.19 -3.78
C GLU A 56 20.23 12.04 -4.32
N LYS A 57 21.51 11.96 -3.97
CA LYS A 57 22.40 10.87 -4.41
C LYS A 57 21.90 9.54 -3.88
N MET A 58 21.56 9.46 -2.60
CA MET A 58 21.03 8.24 -1.98
C MET A 58 19.71 7.82 -2.63
N VAL A 59 18.79 8.76 -2.88
CA VAL A 59 17.52 8.47 -3.58
C VAL A 59 17.81 7.90 -4.97
N THR A 60 18.65 8.59 -5.76
CA THR A 60 18.95 8.22 -7.15
C THR A 60 19.64 6.85 -7.24
N GLU A 61 20.61 6.57 -6.37
CA GLU A 61 21.29 5.28 -6.33
C GLU A 61 20.33 4.15 -5.92
N THR A 62 19.50 4.39 -4.91
CA THR A 62 18.54 3.37 -4.43
C THR A 62 17.48 3.06 -5.48
N LEU A 63 16.99 4.05 -6.21
CA LEU A 63 16.00 3.85 -7.26
C LEU A 63 16.50 2.96 -8.41
N LYS A 64 17.83 2.83 -8.61
CA LYS A 64 18.39 1.90 -9.61
C LYS A 64 18.10 0.43 -9.31
N TYR A 65 17.88 0.10 -8.04
CA TYR A 65 17.56 -1.26 -7.60
C TYR A 65 16.05 -1.55 -7.64
N ALA A 66 15.21 -0.52 -7.80
CA ALA A 66 13.77 -0.71 -7.92
C ALA A 66 13.42 -1.37 -9.25
N GLN A 67 12.74 -2.50 -9.19
CA GLN A 67 12.23 -3.17 -10.40
C GLN A 67 11.16 -2.29 -11.07
N ARG A 68 11.33 -2.01 -12.34
CA ARG A 68 10.37 -1.21 -13.11
C ARG A 68 9.11 -1.99 -13.48
N SER A 69 9.23 -3.30 -13.57
CA SER A 69 8.11 -4.19 -13.86
C SER A 69 8.32 -5.54 -13.18
N PHE A 70 7.23 -6.13 -12.75
CA PHE A 70 7.21 -7.47 -12.17
C PHE A 70 5.82 -8.10 -12.36
N THR A 71 5.77 -9.43 -12.22
CA THR A 71 4.52 -10.18 -12.36
C THR A 71 4.04 -10.64 -10.99
N VAL A 72 2.79 -10.29 -10.65
CA VAL A 72 2.09 -10.86 -9.51
C VAL A 72 1.30 -12.06 -9.99
N LYS A 73 1.61 -13.24 -9.46
CA LYS A 73 0.91 -14.48 -9.78
C LYS A 73 -0.47 -14.52 -9.13
N SER A 74 -1.49 -14.89 -9.87
CA SER A 74 -2.85 -14.97 -9.40
C SER A 74 -3.62 -16.12 -10.05
N CYS A 75 -4.60 -16.67 -9.33
CA CYS A 75 -5.46 -17.75 -9.83
C CYS A 75 -6.36 -17.31 -11.00
N LYS A 76 -6.66 -16.01 -11.12
CA LYS A 76 -7.47 -15.45 -12.22
C LYS A 76 -6.65 -14.90 -13.40
N GLY A 77 -5.37 -15.09 -13.39
CA GLY A 77 -4.45 -14.58 -14.38
C GLY A 77 -3.42 -13.61 -13.77
N ASP A 78 -2.25 -13.63 -14.35
CA ASP A 78 -1.11 -12.86 -13.86
C ASP A 78 -1.30 -11.35 -14.06
N LEU A 79 -0.86 -10.55 -13.08
CA LEU A 79 -0.85 -9.10 -13.17
C LEU A 79 0.57 -8.63 -13.52
N GLU A 80 0.73 -7.95 -14.62
CA GLU A 80 2.01 -7.40 -15.09
C GLU A 80 2.15 -5.95 -14.64
N ILE A 81 2.65 -5.73 -13.44
CA ILE A 81 2.85 -4.41 -12.86
C ILE A 81 4.00 -3.70 -13.58
N GLY A 82 3.81 -2.44 -13.96
CA GLY A 82 4.80 -1.63 -14.68
C GLY A 82 4.80 -1.84 -16.21
N SER A 83 3.96 -2.73 -16.76
CA SER A 83 3.82 -2.97 -18.20
C SER A 83 3.11 -1.84 -18.96
N GLY A 84 2.52 -0.89 -18.26
CA GLY A 84 1.61 0.12 -18.83
C GLY A 84 0.15 -0.31 -18.88
N LYS A 85 -0.18 -1.55 -18.53
CA LYS A 85 -1.56 -1.99 -18.31
C LYS A 85 -2.12 -1.33 -17.06
N GLN A 86 -3.38 -0.96 -17.11
CA GLN A 86 -4.12 -0.44 -15.96
C GLN A 86 -4.90 -1.59 -15.32
N TYR A 87 -4.80 -1.68 -14.01
CA TYR A 87 -5.53 -2.65 -13.21
C TYR A 87 -6.37 -1.91 -12.16
N ASN A 88 -7.57 -2.40 -11.92
CA ASN A 88 -8.50 -1.85 -10.94
C ASN A 88 -8.43 -2.68 -9.67
N GLY A 89 -8.04 -2.06 -8.58
CA GLY A 89 -8.01 -2.69 -7.26
C GLY A 89 -9.17 -2.25 -6.39
N ALA A 90 -9.57 -3.12 -5.48
CA ALA A 90 -10.48 -2.74 -4.42
C ALA A 90 -9.80 -1.80 -3.43
N ILE A 91 -10.59 -0.92 -2.80
CA ILE A 91 -10.10 -0.01 -1.76
C ILE A 91 -10.07 -0.75 -0.42
N GLY A 92 -8.89 -0.81 0.19
CA GLY A 92 -8.70 -1.38 1.53
C GLY A 92 -8.67 -0.33 2.65
N GLY A 93 -8.62 -0.81 3.90
CA GLY A 93 -8.50 0.05 5.08
C GLY A 93 -9.81 0.68 5.53
N ASN A 94 -10.95 0.19 5.08
CA ASN A 94 -12.26 0.69 5.45
C ASN A 94 -12.55 0.38 6.93
N VAL A 95 -12.94 1.39 7.68
CA VAL A 95 -13.28 1.28 9.11
C VAL A 95 -14.78 1.41 9.33
N TYR A 96 -15.47 2.14 8.46
CA TYR A 96 -16.90 2.42 8.55
C TYR A 96 -17.63 2.00 7.30
N CYS A 97 -18.85 1.50 7.48
CA CYS A 97 -19.81 1.21 6.42
C CYS A 97 -20.97 2.21 6.44
N HIS A 98 -21.36 2.65 5.26
CA HIS A 98 -22.60 3.38 5.04
C HIS A 98 -23.66 2.42 4.50
N TYR A 99 -24.77 2.32 5.19
CA TYR A 99 -25.88 1.44 4.81
C TYR A 99 -26.94 2.20 4.01
N PRO A 100 -27.75 1.50 3.20
CA PRO A 100 -28.81 2.12 2.39
C PRO A 100 -29.86 2.89 3.20
N ASP A 101 -30.05 2.52 4.47
CA ASP A 101 -30.93 3.21 5.41
C ASP A 101 -30.35 4.52 5.99
N GLY A 102 -29.13 4.90 5.56
CA GLY A 102 -28.42 6.07 6.03
C GLY A 102 -27.60 5.87 7.32
N VAL A 103 -27.62 4.67 7.89
CA VAL A 103 -26.82 4.36 9.09
C VAL A 103 -25.34 4.26 8.74
N ILE A 104 -24.52 4.91 9.53
CA ILE A 104 -23.04 4.80 9.46
C ILE A 104 -22.57 4.11 10.72
N ARG A 105 -21.94 2.95 10.58
CA ARG A 105 -21.34 2.24 11.72
C ARG A 105 -19.98 1.63 11.37
N LYS A 106 -19.22 1.26 12.37
CA LYS A 106 -18.00 0.49 12.16
C LYS A 106 -18.30 -0.80 11.42
N MET A 107 -17.41 -1.18 10.52
CA MET A 107 -17.49 -2.47 9.85
C MET A 107 -17.40 -3.60 10.87
N SER A 108 -18.31 -4.55 10.76
CA SER A 108 -18.24 -5.84 11.45
C SER A 108 -17.38 -6.83 10.65
N ASN A 109 -17.07 -7.96 11.25
CA ASN A 109 -16.42 -9.07 10.53
C ASN A 109 -17.30 -9.59 9.37
N GLU A 110 -18.62 -9.57 9.53
CA GLU A 110 -19.55 -9.96 8.48
C GLU A 110 -19.51 -8.98 7.29
N ASP A 111 -19.45 -7.68 7.56
CA ASP A 111 -19.30 -6.68 6.50
C ASP A 111 -17.99 -6.88 5.72
N THR A 112 -16.91 -7.18 6.41
CA THR A 112 -15.61 -7.48 5.79
C THR A 112 -15.69 -8.72 4.90
N LEU A 113 -16.35 -9.77 5.37
CA LEU A 113 -16.61 -10.99 4.58
C LEU A 113 -17.46 -10.72 3.34
N ASN A 114 -18.49 -9.91 3.49
CA ASN A 114 -19.36 -9.55 2.38
C ASN A 114 -18.62 -8.66 1.37
N GLN A 115 -17.75 -7.77 1.84
CA GLN A 115 -16.87 -7.01 0.96
C GLN A 115 -15.97 -7.94 0.14
N PHE A 116 -15.29 -8.90 0.77
CA PHE A 116 -14.47 -9.88 0.04
C PHE A 116 -15.25 -10.65 -1.01
N LYS A 117 -16.46 -11.09 -0.69
CA LYS A 117 -17.32 -11.77 -1.68
C LYS A 117 -17.68 -10.88 -2.85
N LEU A 118 -18.01 -9.61 -2.60
CA LEU A 118 -18.29 -8.63 -3.65
C LEU A 118 -17.06 -8.36 -4.53
N GLU A 119 -15.90 -8.18 -3.92
CA GLU A 119 -14.63 -7.97 -4.65
C GLU A 119 -14.29 -9.19 -5.51
N ASP A 120 -14.51 -10.39 -4.98
CA ASP A 120 -14.19 -11.64 -5.65
C ASP A 120 -15.13 -11.96 -6.82
N THR A 121 -16.39 -11.57 -6.73
CA THR A 121 -17.38 -11.77 -7.77
C THR A 121 -17.45 -10.64 -8.79
N SER A 122 -16.74 -9.54 -8.58
CA SER A 122 -16.72 -8.40 -9.50
C SER A 122 -15.81 -8.66 -10.69
N ASP A 123 -16.35 -8.51 -11.89
CA ASP A 123 -15.56 -8.54 -13.13
C ASP A 123 -14.81 -7.21 -13.39
N MET A 124 -15.12 -6.17 -12.61
CA MET A 124 -14.48 -4.86 -12.73
C MET A 124 -13.19 -4.73 -11.92
N LEU A 125 -12.96 -5.66 -10.98
CA LEU A 125 -11.79 -5.64 -10.10
C LEU A 125 -10.78 -6.71 -10.53
N ASP A 126 -9.55 -6.27 -10.72
CA ASP A 126 -8.44 -7.13 -11.09
C ASP A 126 -7.77 -7.75 -9.86
N PHE A 127 -7.83 -7.08 -8.71
CA PHE A 127 -7.31 -7.59 -7.44
C PHE A 127 -8.09 -7.02 -6.25
N GLY A 128 -8.16 -7.80 -5.17
CA GLY A 128 -8.70 -7.37 -3.88
C GLY A 128 -7.62 -6.81 -2.97
N THR A 129 -8.04 -6.16 -1.89
CA THR A 129 -7.16 -5.70 -0.82
C THR A 129 -7.47 -6.43 0.48
N ILE A 130 -6.44 -6.61 1.30
CA ILE A 130 -6.61 -7.19 2.63
C ILE A 130 -7.21 -6.12 3.54
N ASN A 131 -8.45 -6.36 3.98
CA ASN A 131 -9.08 -5.58 5.03
C ASN A 131 -8.96 -6.32 6.36
N TYR A 132 -8.52 -5.61 7.39
CA TYR A 132 -8.42 -6.19 8.72
C TYR A 132 -9.79 -6.31 9.37
N PHE A 133 -10.06 -7.47 9.97
CA PHE A 133 -11.24 -7.64 10.82
C PHE A 133 -11.18 -6.68 12.01
N GLN A 134 -12.26 -5.92 12.19
CA GLN A 134 -12.36 -4.90 13.24
C GLN A 134 -12.74 -5.49 14.61
N ASP A 135 -13.46 -6.60 14.60
CA ASP A 135 -14.02 -7.24 15.81
C ASP A 135 -13.13 -8.35 16.38
N TYR A 136 -11.82 -8.22 16.25
CA TYR A 136 -10.96 -9.19 16.91
C TYR A 136 -11.15 -9.13 18.42
N SER A 137 -11.30 -10.31 19.00
CA SER A 137 -11.38 -10.47 20.44
C SER A 137 -10.18 -9.80 21.11
N LYS A 138 -10.46 -9.09 22.21
CA LYS A 138 -9.43 -8.53 23.07
C LYS A 138 -8.43 -9.64 23.43
N GLY A 139 -7.15 -9.45 23.11
CA GLY A 139 -6.09 -10.41 23.42
C GLY A 139 -5.40 -11.07 22.23
N PHE A 140 -5.88 -10.88 21.01
CA PHE A 140 -5.11 -11.34 19.85
C PHE A 140 -3.84 -10.49 19.64
N THR A 141 -2.71 -11.15 19.48
CA THR A 141 -1.47 -10.50 19.04
C THR A 141 -1.60 -10.02 17.59
N VAL A 142 -0.70 -9.14 17.17
CA VAL A 142 -0.67 -8.65 15.77
C VAL A 142 -0.53 -9.83 14.81
N ASP A 143 0.34 -10.78 15.09
CA ASP A 143 0.55 -11.96 14.25
C ASP A 143 -0.71 -12.81 14.14
N GLN A 144 -1.40 -13.06 15.26
CA GLN A 144 -2.66 -13.79 15.26
C GLN A 144 -3.73 -13.10 14.41
N LYS A 145 -3.79 -11.76 14.43
CA LYS A 145 -4.68 -10.98 13.57
C LYS A 145 -4.35 -11.15 12.09
N ILE A 146 -3.07 -11.07 11.74
CA ILE A 146 -2.60 -11.23 10.36
C ILE A 146 -2.92 -12.65 9.86
N PHE A 147 -2.52 -13.68 10.60
CA PHE A 147 -2.75 -15.07 10.20
C PHE A 147 -4.25 -15.42 10.14
N SER A 148 -5.08 -14.89 11.04
CA SER A 148 -6.52 -15.10 10.99
C SER A 148 -7.14 -14.48 9.74
N ASN A 149 -6.68 -13.30 9.33
CA ASN A 149 -7.12 -12.68 8.08
C ASN A 149 -6.73 -13.53 6.87
N ILE A 150 -5.47 -13.95 6.78
CA ILE A 150 -4.98 -14.78 5.69
C ILE A 150 -5.78 -16.09 5.62
N ALA A 151 -5.97 -16.77 6.74
CA ALA A 151 -6.73 -18.01 6.81
C ALA A 151 -8.17 -17.83 6.35
N LEU A 152 -8.82 -16.72 6.72
CA LEU A 152 -10.17 -16.44 6.31
C LEU A 152 -10.28 -16.17 4.81
N ILE A 153 -9.37 -15.37 4.27
CA ILE A 153 -9.30 -15.09 2.84
C ILE A 153 -9.10 -16.38 2.06
N LEU A 154 -8.19 -17.26 2.49
CA LEU A 154 -7.97 -18.57 1.84
C LEU A 154 -9.19 -19.49 1.92
N ARG A 155 -10.06 -19.34 2.93
CA ARG A 155 -11.29 -20.14 3.06
C ARG A 155 -12.47 -19.59 2.29
N THR A 156 -12.53 -18.29 2.09
CA THR A 156 -13.70 -17.59 1.53
C THR A 156 -13.45 -16.98 0.17
N GLY A 157 -12.19 -16.71 -0.15
CA GLY A 157 -11.80 -16.14 -1.45
C GLY A 157 -11.43 -17.22 -2.45
N ILE A 158 -11.93 -17.10 -3.65
CA ILE A 158 -11.52 -17.94 -4.78
C ILE A 158 -10.30 -17.29 -5.46
N ASN A 159 -9.87 -16.08 -5.02
CA ASN A 159 -9.09 -15.22 -5.89
C ASN A 159 -8.11 -14.26 -5.26
N ARG A 160 -7.15 -13.93 -6.06
CA ARG A 160 -6.26 -12.76 -6.20
C ARG A 160 -5.81 -12.08 -4.92
N PHE A 161 -4.66 -12.51 -4.44
CA PHE A 161 -3.87 -11.74 -3.49
C PHE A 161 -2.79 -11.00 -4.26
N SER A 162 -2.69 -9.71 -4.00
CA SER A 162 -1.49 -8.92 -4.27
C SER A 162 -0.66 -8.82 -3.00
#